data_48dbdd03d47de0aeda541e8df7812466
#
_entry.id   48dbdd03d47de0aeda541e8df7812466
#
_cell.length_a   1.000
_cell.length_b   1.000
_cell.length_c   1.000
_cell.angle_alpha   90.00
_cell.angle_beta   90.00
_cell.angle_gamma   90.00
#
_symmetry.space_group_name_H-M   'P 1'
#
loop_
_entity.id
_entity.type
_entity.pdbx_description
1 polymer ?
#
loop_
_entity_poly.entity_id
_entity_poly.type
_entity_poly.pdbx_seq_one_letter_code
_entity_poly.pdbx_strand_id
1 'polypeptide(L)'
;MTKFIRIACICLLSILGVADLQAQDLYFVDAHSQFDQEVEGSFIIKRMDEGGVYKTILASRGQRSPGDAVVLAKKYPQRIVASVRSKGGPYANNSPKFYKQLQKQVDSGKFGAMAELLVFHAQKGDKADQVKMSLDDPRVQAALKYAKQEGWPFVVHIEFASLKGVERNDYLQQLNKFVAANAPLPIAMIHMGQLPVQDVAALIKAHSNIYFLTSHADPVSAENATQPWINTMDGDKFKPSWKQLISEHPDRFIFAMDNVWAFQWQDTYLRHIKVWRSALADLPPDVANAVAHGNAEKLWKLAPKP
;
A
#
# COMPACT_ATOMS: atom_id res chain seq x y z
N MET A 1 23.04 11.24 -53.24
CA MET A 1 21.96 11.44 -52.24
C MET A 1 21.65 10.13 -51.50
N THR A 2 22.63 9.53 -50.76
CA THR A 2 22.43 8.21 -50.09
C THR A 2 23.24 8.07 -48.80
N LYS A 3 23.26 9.09 -47.93
CA LYS A 3 23.98 9.01 -46.65
C LYS A 3 23.19 9.44 -45.40
N PHE A 4 21.89 9.79 -45.50
CA PHE A 4 21.13 10.29 -44.36
C PHE A 4 20.16 9.30 -43.70
N ILE A 5 19.98 8.08 -44.21
CA ILE A 5 18.96 7.14 -43.70
C ILE A 5 19.52 6.16 -42.65
N ARG A 6 20.85 6.04 -42.45
CA ARG A 6 21.42 5.08 -41.50
C ARG A 6 21.56 5.55 -40.05
N ILE A 7 21.45 6.84 -39.77
CA ILE A 7 21.66 7.38 -38.41
C ILE A 7 20.39 7.34 -37.55
N ALA A 8 19.19 7.39 -38.16
CA ALA A 8 17.93 7.39 -37.41
C ALA A 8 17.55 6.02 -36.77
N CYS A 9 17.99 4.89 -37.40
CA CYS A 9 17.66 3.56 -36.85
C CYS A 9 18.50 3.14 -35.63
N ILE A 10 19.70 3.69 -35.46
CA ILE A 10 20.59 3.31 -34.34
C ILE A 10 20.14 3.96 -33.03
N CYS A 11 19.57 5.16 -33.07
CA CYS A 11 19.08 5.85 -31.87
C CYS A 11 17.78 5.25 -31.30
N LEU A 12 16.92 4.69 -32.14
CA LEU A 12 15.67 4.06 -31.66
C LEU A 12 15.92 2.69 -30.98
N LEU A 13 16.87 1.91 -31.47
CA LEU A 13 17.24 0.62 -30.88
C LEU A 13 17.94 0.78 -29.52
N SER A 14 18.72 1.84 -29.32
CA SER A 14 19.38 2.10 -28.06
C SER A 14 18.43 2.60 -26.96
N ILE A 15 17.36 3.30 -27.31
CA ILE A 15 16.37 3.80 -26.33
C ILE A 15 15.48 2.65 -25.82
N LEU A 16 15.09 1.72 -26.68
CA LEU A 16 14.32 0.54 -26.27
C LEU A 16 15.14 -0.41 -25.39
N GLY A 17 16.43 -0.61 -25.69
CA GLY A 17 17.30 -1.47 -24.88
C GLY A 17 17.61 -0.91 -23.49
N VAL A 18 17.66 0.39 -23.30
CA VAL A 18 17.91 1.04 -22.01
C VAL A 18 16.66 0.99 -21.12
N ALA A 19 15.46 1.17 -21.69
CA ALA A 19 14.20 1.08 -20.94
C ALA A 19 13.94 -0.36 -20.43
N ASP A 20 14.23 -1.38 -21.23
CA ASP A 20 14.07 -2.78 -20.82
C ASP A 20 15.09 -3.21 -19.75
N LEU A 21 16.33 -2.73 -19.82
CA LEU A 21 17.34 -2.97 -18.79
C LEU A 21 16.96 -2.31 -17.46
N GLN A 22 16.45 -1.08 -17.48
CA GLN A 22 16.05 -0.38 -16.26
C GLN A 22 14.81 -1.01 -15.61
N ALA A 23 13.88 -1.57 -16.39
CA ALA A 23 12.71 -2.26 -15.87
C ALA A 23 13.07 -3.58 -15.15
N GLN A 24 14.17 -4.24 -15.53
CA GLN A 24 14.65 -5.46 -14.88
C GLN A 24 15.29 -5.19 -13.52
N ASP A 25 15.92 -4.04 -13.32
CA ASP A 25 16.60 -3.67 -12.07
C ASP A 25 15.69 -3.06 -11.02
N LEU A 26 14.44 -2.66 -11.37
CA LEU A 26 13.50 -2.07 -10.45
C LEU A 26 13.04 -3.09 -9.40
N TYR A 27 13.41 -2.88 -8.13
CA TYR A 27 12.90 -3.66 -7.02
C TYR A 27 11.70 -2.98 -6.36
N PHE A 28 10.95 -3.73 -5.56
CA PHE A 28 9.77 -3.24 -4.85
C PHE A 28 9.97 -3.33 -3.34
N VAL A 29 9.35 -2.38 -2.63
CA VAL A 29 9.05 -2.48 -1.21
C VAL A 29 7.53 -2.49 -1.06
N ASP A 30 6.97 -3.62 -0.63
CA ASP A 30 5.56 -3.76 -0.36
C ASP A 30 5.24 -3.16 1.02
N ALA A 31 4.61 -1.98 1.02
CA ALA A 31 4.36 -1.21 2.23
C ALA A 31 3.21 -1.77 3.10
N HIS A 32 2.44 -2.73 2.61
CA HIS A 32 1.37 -3.36 3.38
C HIS A 32 0.96 -4.71 2.80
N SER A 33 1.15 -5.77 3.56
CA SER A 33 0.56 -7.10 3.33
C SER A 33 0.29 -7.83 4.63
N GLN A 34 -0.49 -8.89 4.56
CA GLN A 34 -0.92 -9.68 5.69
C GLN A 34 -0.74 -11.16 5.38
N PHE A 35 -0.61 -11.99 6.41
CA PHE A 35 -0.59 -13.44 6.25
C PHE A 35 -1.35 -14.12 7.38
N ASP A 36 -2.08 -15.16 7.04
CA ASP A 36 -2.82 -16.00 7.97
C ASP A 36 -2.16 -17.38 8.16
N GLN A 37 -2.85 -18.29 8.83
CA GLN A 37 -2.36 -19.63 9.13
C GLN A 37 -2.15 -20.50 7.88
N GLU A 38 -2.72 -20.15 6.74
CA GLU A 38 -2.63 -20.92 5.49
C GLU A 38 -1.38 -20.58 4.66
N VAL A 39 -0.64 -19.52 5.06
CA VAL A 39 0.52 -19.03 4.32
C VAL A 39 1.79 -19.24 5.13
N GLU A 40 2.71 -20.05 4.61
CA GLU A 40 4.01 -20.25 5.23
C GLU A 40 4.99 -19.12 4.96
N GLY A 41 5.72 -18.70 6.01
CA GLY A 41 6.66 -17.59 5.88
C GLY A 41 7.77 -17.80 4.86
N SER A 42 8.24 -19.05 4.69
CA SER A 42 9.23 -19.39 3.64
C SER A 42 8.64 -19.25 2.23
N PHE A 43 7.35 -19.52 2.06
CA PHE A 43 6.66 -19.31 0.80
C PHE A 43 6.53 -17.82 0.44
N ILE A 44 6.26 -16.96 1.44
CA ILE A 44 6.27 -15.50 1.24
C ILE A 44 7.63 -15.04 0.69
N ILE A 45 8.73 -15.45 1.32
CA ILE A 45 10.08 -15.09 0.87
C ILE A 45 10.35 -15.57 -0.55
N LYS A 46 9.98 -16.81 -0.87
CA LYS A 46 10.09 -17.34 -2.22
C LYS A 46 9.35 -16.46 -3.25
N ARG A 47 8.12 -16.07 -2.95
CA ARG A 47 7.33 -15.21 -3.85
C ARG A 47 7.92 -13.81 -3.99
N MET A 48 8.43 -13.25 -2.90
CA MET A 48 9.16 -11.98 -2.94
C MET A 48 10.40 -12.05 -3.84
N ASP A 49 11.17 -13.15 -3.78
CA ASP A 49 12.34 -13.35 -4.63
C ASP A 49 11.95 -13.46 -6.11
N GLU A 50 10.93 -14.27 -6.42
CA GLU A 50 10.41 -14.45 -7.78
C GLU A 50 9.86 -13.14 -8.37
N GLY A 51 9.26 -12.28 -7.54
CA GLY A 51 8.68 -11.00 -7.95
C GLY A 51 9.67 -9.82 -7.94
N GLY A 52 10.84 -9.97 -7.35
CA GLY A 52 11.77 -8.86 -7.15
C GLY A 52 11.29 -7.88 -6.05
N VAL A 53 10.53 -8.38 -5.08
CA VAL A 53 10.15 -7.61 -3.89
C VAL A 53 11.23 -7.77 -2.83
N TYR A 54 11.95 -6.69 -2.58
CA TYR A 54 13.06 -6.74 -1.63
C TYR A 54 12.58 -6.78 -0.18
N LYS A 55 11.56 -6.00 0.18
CA LYS A 55 11.06 -5.91 1.55
C LYS A 55 9.53 -5.83 1.59
N THR A 56 8.93 -6.42 2.62
CA THR A 56 7.48 -6.35 2.87
C THR A 56 7.21 -5.95 4.32
N ILE A 57 6.34 -4.96 4.52
CA ILE A 57 5.74 -4.63 5.82
C ILE A 57 4.56 -5.59 6.01
N LEU A 58 4.71 -6.51 6.98
CA LEU A 58 3.86 -7.69 7.09
C LEU A 58 3.15 -7.77 8.44
N ALA A 59 1.83 -7.85 8.42
CA ALA A 59 1.00 -8.06 9.61
C ALA A 59 0.47 -9.50 9.69
N SER A 60 0.41 -10.06 10.89
CA SER A 60 -0.28 -11.32 11.13
C SER A 60 -1.80 -11.12 11.16
N ARG A 61 -2.56 -12.08 10.62
CA ARG A 61 -4.03 -12.08 10.65
C ARG A 61 -4.60 -13.48 10.95
N GLY A 62 -5.93 -13.59 10.91
CA GLY A 62 -6.62 -14.86 11.14
C GLY A 62 -6.28 -15.45 12.51
N GLN A 63 -5.90 -16.71 12.54
CA GLN A 63 -5.53 -17.45 13.75
C GLN A 63 -4.08 -17.22 14.18
N ARG A 64 -3.25 -16.56 13.36
CA ARG A 64 -1.88 -16.24 13.75
C ARG A 64 -1.84 -15.22 14.89
N SER A 65 -0.88 -15.39 15.77
CA SER A 65 -0.57 -14.36 16.77
C SER A 65 0.14 -13.17 16.15
N PRO A 66 0.05 -11.96 16.72
CA PRO A 66 0.88 -10.83 16.27
C PRO A 66 2.38 -11.13 16.31
N GLY A 67 2.82 -11.98 17.25
CA GLY A 67 4.21 -12.42 17.37
C GLY A 67 4.76 -13.20 16.18
N ASP A 68 3.90 -13.81 15.36
CA ASP A 68 4.34 -14.61 14.21
C ASP A 68 5.02 -13.72 13.15
N ALA A 69 4.54 -12.50 12.93
CA ALA A 69 5.22 -11.51 12.08
C ALA A 69 6.60 -11.13 12.65
N VAL A 70 6.72 -11.01 13.98
CA VAL A 70 8.00 -10.73 14.65
C VAL A 70 8.98 -11.88 14.49
N VAL A 71 8.52 -13.14 14.62
CA VAL A 71 9.35 -14.33 14.40
C VAL A 71 9.88 -14.34 12.97
N LEU A 72 9.02 -14.04 12.00
CA LEU A 72 9.42 -14.00 10.59
C LEU A 72 10.40 -12.83 10.30
N ALA A 73 10.16 -11.66 10.86
CA ALA A 73 11.07 -10.52 10.75
C ALA A 73 12.45 -10.81 11.38
N LYS A 74 12.49 -11.51 12.52
CA LYS A 74 13.74 -11.95 13.13
C LYS A 74 14.50 -12.96 12.25
N LYS A 75 13.79 -13.84 11.57
CA LYS A 75 14.39 -14.83 10.64
C LYS A 75 14.91 -14.18 9.36
N TYR A 76 14.22 -13.14 8.87
CA TYR A 76 14.52 -12.45 7.62
C TYR A 76 14.58 -10.92 7.83
N PRO A 77 15.55 -10.40 8.59
CA PRO A 77 15.54 -9.02 9.09
C PRO A 77 15.68 -7.95 8.00
N GLN A 78 16.24 -8.31 6.84
CA GLN A 78 16.32 -7.39 5.71
C GLN A 78 15.11 -7.45 4.78
N ARG A 79 14.25 -8.46 4.94
CA ARG A 79 13.14 -8.77 4.04
C ARG A 79 11.77 -8.46 4.63
N ILE A 80 11.61 -8.64 5.92
CA ILE A 80 10.32 -8.49 6.61
C ILE A 80 10.42 -7.43 7.70
N VAL A 81 9.46 -6.51 7.69
CA VAL A 81 9.19 -5.58 8.80
C VAL A 81 7.90 -6.01 9.47
N ALA A 82 7.95 -6.40 10.73
CA ALA A 82 6.76 -6.78 11.47
C ALA A 82 5.85 -5.56 11.69
N SER A 83 4.58 -5.69 11.35
CA SER A 83 3.58 -4.65 11.53
C SER A 83 2.61 -5.01 12.66
N VAL A 84 2.29 -4.03 13.50
CA VAL A 84 1.31 -4.15 14.58
C VAL A 84 -0.05 -4.54 13.99
N ARG A 85 -0.65 -5.60 14.52
CA ARG A 85 -2.01 -6.01 14.13
C ARG A 85 -3.04 -5.06 14.75
N SER A 86 -3.81 -4.42 13.89
CA SER A 86 -4.80 -3.39 14.25
C SER A 86 -6.25 -3.85 14.08
N LYS A 87 -6.47 -5.06 13.51
CA LYS A 87 -7.80 -5.59 13.14
C LYS A 87 -8.17 -6.86 13.92
N GLY A 88 -9.42 -7.27 13.77
CA GLY A 88 -9.97 -8.51 14.34
C GLY A 88 -11.13 -8.25 15.30
N GLY A 89 -11.70 -9.30 15.89
CA GLY A 89 -12.87 -9.20 16.77
C GLY A 89 -12.75 -8.18 17.90
N PRO A 90 -11.62 -8.09 18.63
CA PRO A 90 -11.46 -7.07 19.66
C PRO A 90 -11.55 -5.63 19.13
N TYR A 91 -11.04 -5.36 17.92
CA TYR A 91 -11.16 -4.07 17.26
C TYR A 91 -12.60 -3.80 16.83
N ALA A 92 -13.23 -4.74 16.13
CA ALA A 92 -14.59 -4.59 15.63
C ALA A 92 -15.59 -4.32 16.77
N ASN A 93 -15.44 -5.00 17.90
CA ASN A 93 -16.32 -4.91 19.06
C ASN A 93 -15.93 -3.82 20.08
N ASN A 94 -14.99 -2.95 19.78
CA ASN A 94 -14.46 -1.93 20.69
C ASN A 94 -14.14 -2.49 22.09
N SER A 95 -13.54 -3.67 22.13
CA SER A 95 -13.26 -4.39 23.36
C SER A 95 -12.02 -3.83 24.08
N PRO A 96 -11.99 -3.77 25.42
CA PRO A 96 -10.78 -3.44 26.19
C PRO A 96 -9.56 -4.30 25.82
N LYS A 97 -9.80 -5.51 25.27
CA LYS A 97 -8.75 -6.39 24.77
C LYS A 97 -7.99 -5.77 23.59
N PHE A 98 -8.64 -4.99 22.74
CA PHE A 98 -7.99 -4.30 21.63
C PHE A 98 -6.90 -3.35 22.15
N TYR A 99 -7.23 -2.48 23.08
CA TYR A 99 -6.31 -1.47 23.62
C TYR A 99 -5.11 -2.13 24.33
N LYS A 100 -5.37 -3.17 25.13
CA LYS A 100 -4.32 -3.96 25.79
C LYS A 100 -3.39 -4.65 24.79
N GLN A 101 -3.94 -5.22 23.72
CA GLN A 101 -3.17 -5.89 22.68
C GLN A 101 -2.35 -4.89 21.88
N LEU A 102 -2.92 -3.75 21.53
CA LEU A 102 -2.24 -2.67 20.82
C LEU A 102 -1.04 -2.18 21.63
N GLN A 103 -1.27 -1.80 22.89
CA GLN A 103 -0.22 -1.38 23.81
C GLN A 103 0.88 -2.43 23.93
N LYS A 104 0.53 -3.70 24.23
CA LYS A 104 1.51 -4.80 24.38
C LYS A 104 2.39 -4.98 23.14
N GLN A 105 1.83 -4.84 21.95
CA GLN A 105 2.59 -4.94 20.70
C GLN A 105 3.60 -3.78 20.62
N VAL A 106 3.15 -2.54 20.79
CA VAL A 106 3.99 -1.35 20.72
C VAL A 106 5.08 -1.37 21.81
N ASP A 107 4.72 -1.59 23.05
CA ASP A 107 5.66 -1.61 24.17
C ASP A 107 6.73 -2.71 24.04
N SER A 108 6.49 -3.71 23.20
CA SER A 108 7.50 -4.76 22.95
C SER A 108 8.73 -4.26 22.20
N GLY A 109 8.65 -3.12 21.47
CA GLY A 109 9.70 -2.57 20.63
C GLY A 109 10.12 -3.47 19.45
N LYS A 110 9.26 -4.45 19.07
CA LYS A 110 9.58 -5.48 18.04
C LYS A 110 8.92 -5.24 16.71
N PHE A 111 8.12 -4.20 16.60
CA PHE A 111 7.40 -3.84 15.38
C PHE A 111 7.99 -2.56 14.78
N GLY A 112 8.04 -2.48 13.45
CA GLY A 112 8.54 -1.32 12.72
C GLY A 112 7.45 -0.54 11.97
N ALA A 113 6.20 -0.98 12.09
CA ALA A 113 5.05 -0.35 11.43
C ALA A 113 3.74 -0.70 12.15
N MET A 114 2.66 -0.02 11.77
CA MET A 114 1.29 -0.37 12.14
C MET A 114 0.50 -0.71 10.87
N ALA A 115 -0.30 -1.78 10.92
CA ALA A 115 -1.22 -2.14 9.85
C ALA A 115 -2.38 -1.13 9.75
N GLU A 116 -3.12 -1.22 8.67
CA GLU A 116 -4.27 -0.33 8.41
C GLU A 116 -5.31 -0.32 9.53
N LEU A 117 -5.90 0.83 9.78
CA LEU A 117 -7.07 1.02 10.64
C LEU A 117 -8.34 1.09 9.79
N LEU A 118 -9.28 0.17 10.02
CA LEU A 118 -10.57 0.16 9.33
C LEU A 118 -11.46 1.26 9.91
N VAL A 119 -11.69 2.33 9.19
CA VAL A 119 -12.64 3.41 9.54
C VAL A 119 -13.95 3.20 8.81
N PHE A 120 -13.90 2.98 7.50
CA PHE A 120 -15.04 2.51 6.74
C PHE A 120 -14.63 1.36 5.82
N HIS A 121 -15.23 0.19 6.05
CA HIS A 121 -15.08 -1.00 5.24
C HIS A 121 -16.47 -1.54 4.93
N ALA A 122 -16.84 -1.58 3.66
CA ALA A 122 -18.14 -2.07 3.22
C ALA A 122 -18.27 -3.59 3.49
N GLN A 123 -19.48 -4.03 3.72
CA GLN A 123 -19.77 -5.46 3.90
C GLN A 123 -19.36 -6.25 2.64
N LYS A 124 -18.72 -7.40 2.83
CA LYS A 124 -18.25 -8.28 1.73
C LYS A 124 -18.96 -9.64 1.80
N GLY A 125 -20.28 -9.61 1.58
CA GLY A 125 -21.11 -10.81 1.75
C GLY A 125 -20.95 -11.37 3.16
N ASP A 126 -20.74 -12.68 3.27
CA ASP A 126 -20.50 -13.37 4.55
C ASP A 126 -19.01 -13.39 4.95
N LYS A 127 -18.11 -12.82 4.13
CA LYS A 127 -16.66 -12.87 4.36
C LYS A 127 -16.17 -11.82 5.36
N ALA A 128 -16.81 -10.67 5.43
CA ALA A 128 -16.46 -9.62 6.36
C ALA A 128 -17.66 -8.68 6.60
N ASP A 129 -17.93 -8.44 7.87
CA ASP A 129 -18.93 -7.48 8.31
C ASP A 129 -18.53 -6.04 7.94
N GLN A 130 -19.54 -5.18 7.81
CA GLN A 130 -19.30 -3.75 7.67
C GLN A 130 -18.63 -3.21 8.92
N VAL A 131 -17.58 -2.38 8.71
CA VAL A 131 -17.01 -1.53 9.74
C VAL A 131 -17.38 -0.09 9.40
N LYS A 132 -17.97 0.61 10.37
CA LYS A 132 -18.35 2.02 10.22
C LYS A 132 -18.05 2.75 11.53
N MET A 133 -17.12 3.69 11.47
CA MET A 133 -16.78 4.55 12.61
C MET A 133 -16.26 5.90 12.12
N SER A 134 -16.19 6.89 13.00
CA SER A 134 -15.57 8.17 12.70
C SER A 134 -14.04 8.09 12.87
N LEU A 135 -13.33 9.06 12.29
CA LEU A 135 -11.90 9.23 12.54
C LEU A 135 -11.58 9.65 14.00
N ASP A 136 -12.60 10.13 14.74
CA ASP A 136 -12.49 10.45 16.17
C ASP A 136 -12.81 9.25 17.09
N ASP A 137 -13.13 8.09 16.53
CA ASP A 137 -13.41 6.88 17.33
C ASP A 137 -12.23 6.55 18.26
N PRO A 138 -12.48 6.18 19.52
CA PRO A 138 -11.42 5.87 20.49
C PRO A 138 -10.39 4.86 20.02
N ARG A 139 -10.78 3.88 19.18
CA ARG A 139 -9.87 2.88 18.59
C ARG A 139 -8.88 3.51 17.63
N VAL A 140 -9.38 4.44 16.79
CA VAL A 140 -8.57 5.19 15.82
C VAL A 140 -7.61 6.10 16.59
N GLN A 141 -8.11 6.83 17.59
CA GLN A 141 -7.29 7.75 18.39
C GLN A 141 -6.22 7.02 19.22
N ALA A 142 -6.53 5.84 19.75
CA ALA A 142 -5.53 5.02 20.45
C ALA A 142 -4.40 4.56 19.52
N ALA A 143 -4.75 4.12 18.30
CA ALA A 143 -3.75 3.71 17.31
C ALA A 143 -2.92 4.92 16.81
N LEU A 144 -3.58 6.06 16.56
CA LEU A 144 -2.93 7.31 16.17
C LEU A 144 -1.90 7.78 17.21
N LYS A 145 -2.23 7.68 18.50
CA LYS A 145 -1.31 8.01 19.59
C LYS A 145 0.00 7.21 19.47
N TYR A 146 -0.09 5.91 19.23
CA TYR A 146 1.09 5.07 19.08
C TYR A 146 1.83 5.31 17.77
N ALA A 147 1.12 5.57 16.66
CA ALA A 147 1.78 5.95 15.41
C ALA A 147 2.61 7.24 15.57
N LYS A 148 2.08 8.24 16.30
CA LYS A 148 2.83 9.47 16.66
C LYS A 148 4.03 9.19 17.55
N GLN A 149 3.87 8.35 18.57
CA GLN A 149 4.94 7.98 19.50
C GLN A 149 6.12 7.32 18.78
N GLU A 150 5.83 6.38 17.89
CA GLU A 150 6.84 5.62 17.16
C GLU A 150 7.32 6.31 15.86
N GLY A 151 6.62 7.36 15.45
CA GLY A 151 6.89 8.06 14.20
C GLY A 151 6.59 7.22 12.95
N TRP A 152 5.60 6.32 13.04
CA TRP A 152 5.13 5.52 11.91
C TRP A 152 4.09 6.27 11.09
N PRO A 153 4.07 6.09 9.76
CA PRO A 153 2.91 6.47 8.96
C PRO A 153 1.62 5.85 9.50
N PHE A 154 0.54 6.63 9.50
CA PHE A 154 -0.76 6.16 9.95
C PHE A 154 -1.59 5.73 8.75
N VAL A 155 -1.83 4.43 8.60
CA VAL A 155 -2.54 3.85 7.45
C VAL A 155 -4.04 3.76 7.75
N VAL A 156 -4.85 4.42 6.92
CA VAL A 156 -6.31 4.53 7.08
C VAL A 156 -7.03 3.82 5.94
N HIS A 157 -8.02 3.01 6.31
CA HIS A 157 -8.91 2.32 5.38
C HIS A 157 -10.29 2.97 5.36
N ILE A 158 -10.60 3.68 4.28
CA ILE A 158 -11.92 4.20 3.96
C ILE A 158 -12.24 3.85 2.51
N GLU A 159 -13.29 3.07 2.29
CA GLU A 159 -13.74 2.65 0.96
C GLU A 159 -14.72 3.69 0.38
N PHE A 160 -14.19 4.82 -0.10
CA PHE A 160 -15.00 5.94 -0.61
C PHE A 160 -15.90 5.58 -1.78
N ALA A 161 -15.55 4.61 -2.61
CA ALA A 161 -16.38 4.17 -3.72
C ALA A 161 -17.68 3.47 -3.27
N SER A 162 -17.71 2.96 -2.04
CA SER A 162 -18.90 2.36 -1.42
C SER A 162 -19.77 3.38 -0.68
N LEU A 163 -19.29 4.61 -0.48
CA LEU A 163 -20.01 5.71 0.16
C LEU A 163 -20.72 6.57 -0.90
N LYS A 164 -21.90 7.09 -0.57
CA LYS A 164 -22.71 7.90 -1.49
C LYS A 164 -23.25 9.18 -0.83
N GLY A 165 -23.51 10.20 -1.64
CA GLY A 165 -24.22 11.42 -1.24
C GLY A 165 -23.62 12.09 -0.01
N VAL A 166 -24.47 12.38 0.97
CA VAL A 166 -24.10 13.09 2.21
C VAL A 166 -23.02 12.31 2.99
N GLU A 167 -23.19 11.01 3.12
CA GLU A 167 -22.25 10.17 3.89
C GLU A 167 -20.83 10.22 3.31
N ARG A 168 -20.68 10.16 1.97
CA ARG A 168 -19.37 10.31 1.32
C ARG A 168 -18.74 11.67 1.60
N ASN A 169 -19.54 12.72 1.55
CA ASN A 169 -19.06 14.08 1.82
C ASN A 169 -18.64 14.24 3.28
N ASP A 170 -19.39 13.65 4.22
CA ASP A 170 -19.05 13.68 5.64
C ASP A 170 -17.70 12.98 5.91
N TYR A 171 -17.46 11.80 5.31
CA TYR A 171 -16.17 11.12 5.43
C TYR A 171 -15.04 11.90 4.79
N LEU A 172 -15.25 12.57 3.65
CA LEU A 172 -14.23 13.44 3.04
C LEU A 172 -13.91 14.64 3.93
N GLN A 173 -14.93 15.26 4.56
CA GLN A 173 -14.70 16.36 5.51
C GLN A 173 -13.95 15.89 6.75
N GLN A 174 -14.31 14.73 7.31
CA GLN A 174 -13.60 14.13 8.44
C GLN A 174 -12.13 13.84 8.07
N LEU A 175 -11.89 13.26 6.89
CA LEU A 175 -10.53 12.97 6.41
C LEU A 175 -9.70 14.26 6.28
N ASN A 176 -10.25 15.30 5.64
CA ASN A 176 -9.55 16.58 5.50
C ASN A 176 -9.18 17.19 6.85
N LYS A 177 -10.12 17.22 7.81
CA LYS A 177 -9.86 17.70 9.18
C LYS A 177 -8.81 16.85 9.90
N PHE A 178 -8.92 15.53 9.78
CA PHE A 178 -8.01 14.59 10.41
C PHE A 178 -6.58 14.72 9.88
N VAL A 179 -6.41 14.80 8.56
CA VAL A 179 -5.09 14.96 7.93
C VAL A 179 -4.45 16.29 8.33
N ALA A 180 -5.22 17.38 8.27
CA ALA A 180 -4.74 18.71 8.68
C ALA A 180 -4.31 18.78 10.16
N ALA A 181 -5.14 18.21 11.05
CA ALA A 181 -4.89 18.22 12.50
C ALA A 181 -3.69 17.35 12.93
N ASN A 182 -3.24 16.44 12.07
CA ASN A 182 -2.16 15.51 12.38
C ASN A 182 -0.86 15.78 11.63
N ALA A 183 -0.75 16.88 10.87
CA ALA A 183 0.50 17.27 10.24
C ALA A 183 1.59 17.51 11.33
N PRO A 184 2.85 17.10 11.08
CA PRO A 184 3.39 16.53 9.85
C PRO A 184 3.35 14.99 9.76
N LEU A 185 2.60 14.29 10.64
CA LEU A 185 2.50 12.83 10.59
C LEU A 185 2.00 12.37 9.21
N PRO A 186 2.70 11.44 8.51
CA PRO A 186 2.20 10.88 7.27
C PRO A 186 0.89 10.10 7.50
N ILE A 187 -0.16 10.47 6.79
CA ILE A 187 -1.44 9.76 6.75
C ILE A 187 -1.53 9.09 5.38
N ALA A 188 -1.62 7.76 5.36
CA ALA A 188 -1.62 6.98 4.14
C ALA A 188 -2.98 6.31 3.92
N MET A 189 -3.60 6.59 2.78
CA MET A 189 -4.86 5.96 2.37
C MET A 189 -4.56 4.65 1.67
N ILE A 190 -4.96 3.51 2.27
CA ILE A 190 -4.84 2.21 1.60
C ILE A 190 -5.82 2.12 0.42
N HIS A 191 -5.51 1.32 -0.59
CA HIS A 191 -6.34 1.13 -1.80
C HIS A 191 -6.64 2.43 -2.54
N MET A 192 -5.74 3.42 -2.51
CA MET A 192 -5.97 4.77 -3.03
C MET A 192 -7.21 5.45 -2.40
N GLY A 193 -7.70 4.94 -1.24
CA GLY A 193 -8.99 5.31 -0.65
C GLY A 193 -10.20 4.92 -1.51
N GLN A 194 -10.01 4.16 -2.59
CA GLN A 194 -11.01 3.96 -3.66
C GLN A 194 -11.55 5.30 -4.21
N LEU A 195 -10.69 6.30 -4.30
CA LEU A 195 -11.00 7.64 -4.77
C LEU A 195 -10.67 7.81 -6.25
N PRO A 196 -11.50 8.52 -7.02
CA PRO A 196 -11.16 8.90 -8.39
C PRO A 196 -9.98 9.89 -8.42
N VAL A 197 -9.29 9.97 -9.55
CA VAL A 197 -8.05 10.74 -9.70
C VAL A 197 -8.18 12.21 -9.28
N GLN A 198 -9.31 12.85 -9.59
CA GLN A 198 -9.56 14.24 -9.22
C GLN A 198 -9.65 14.48 -7.70
N ASP A 199 -10.18 13.52 -6.95
CA ASP A 199 -10.26 13.63 -5.49
C ASP A 199 -8.90 13.38 -4.85
N VAL A 200 -8.12 12.44 -5.39
CA VAL A 200 -6.73 12.21 -4.97
C VAL A 200 -5.90 13.47 -5.21
N ALA A 201 -6.01 14.09 -6.39
CA ALA A 201 -5.33 15.34 -6.72
C ALA A 201 -5.72 16.49 -5.78
N ALA A 202 -7.01 16.61 -5.47
CA ALA A 202 -7.52 17.63 -4.55
C ALA A 202 -6.94 17.45 -3.13
N LEU A 203 -6.87 16.22 -2.63
CA LEU A 203 -6.29 15.90 -1.32
C LEU A 203 -4.78 16.16 -1.28
N ILE A 204 -4.04 15.79 -2.33
CA ILE A 204 -2.60 16.09 -2.44
C ILE A 204 -2.35 17.59 -2.42
N LYS A 205 -3.15 18.36 -3.15
CA LYS A 205 -3.05 19.84 -3.18
C LYS A 205 -3.35 20.46 -1.82
N ALA A 206 -4.30 19.90 -1.06
CA ALA A 206 -4.72 20.45 0.23
C ALA A 206 -3.76 20.08 1.38
N HIS A 207 -3.06 18.93 1.30
CA HIS A 207 -2.33 18.37 2.43
C HIS A 207 -0.95 17.84 2.04
N SER A 208 0.09 18.38 2.67
CA SER A 208 1.46 17.93 2.45
C SER A 208 1.80 16.57 3.07
N ASN A 209 0.98 16.08 3.98
CA ASN A 209 1.18 14.85 4.75
C ASN A 209 0.23 13.70 4.38
N ILE A 210 -0.49 13.77 3.23
CA ILE A 210 -1.31 12.68 2.74
C ILE A 210 -0.56 11.87 1.68
N TYR A 211 -0.72 10.54 1.73
CA TYR A 211 -0.09 9.56 0.86
C TYR A 211 -1.11 8.49 0.44
N PHE A 212 -0.80 7.74 -0.62
CA PHE A 212 -1.70 6.74 -1.18
C PHE A 212 -0.97 5.43 -1.43
N LEU A 213 -1.43 4.36 -0.77
CA LEU A 213 -0.95 3.01 -1.03
C LEU A 213 -1.69 2.43 -2.22
N THR A 214 -0.94 1.85 -3.15
CA THR A 214 -1.44 1.42 -4.46
C THR A 214 -2.13 0.06 -4.46
N SER A 215 -2.26 -0.58 -3.31
CA SER A 215 -2.89 -1.90 -3.21
C SER A 215 -4.27 -1.92 -3.86
N HIS A 216 -4.56 -2.99 -4.57
CA HIS A 216 -5.80 -3.22 -5.31
C HIS A 216 -6.16 -2.15 -6.36
N ALA A 217 -5.19 -1.32 -6.79
CA ALA A 217 -5.41 -0.26 -7.77
C ALA A 217 -5.03 -0.65 -9.21
N ASP A 218 -4.97 -1.92 -9.50
CA ASP A 218 -4.55 -2.52 -10.77
C ASP A 218 -5.62 -3.45 -11.37
N PRO A 219 -5.53 -3.81 -12.68
CA PRO A 219 -6.53 -4.63 -13.35
C PRO A 219 -6.63 -6.07 -12.81
N VAL A 220 -5.56 -6.63 -12.24
CA VAL A 220 -5.59 -7.99 -11.67
C VAL A 220 -6.54 -8.04 -10.46
N SER A 221 -6.53 -6.99 -9.65
CA SER A 221 -7.49 -6.83 -8.56
C SER A 221 -8.93 -6.63 -9.07
N ALA A 222 -9.09 -5.92 -10.17
CA ALA A 222 -10.41 -5.61 -10.73
C ALA A 222 -11.09 -6.82 -11.40
N GLU A 223 -10.31 -7.74 -11.99
CA GLU A 223 -10.84 -8.91 -12.74
C GLU A 223 -11.77 -9.80 -11.91
N ASN A 224 -11.47 -9.98 -10.62
CA ASN A 224 -12.18 -10.93 -9.75
C ASN A 224 -12.90 -10.25 -8.58
N ALA A 225 -12.96 -8.94 -8.58
CA ALA A 225 -13.50 -8.18 -7.45
C ALA A 225 -15.01 -7.95 -7.59
N THR A 226 -15.74 -8.24 -6.51
CA THR A 226 -17.09 -7.71 -6.29
C THR A 226 -17.07 -6.32 -5.67
N GLN A 227 -15.88 -5.78 -5.41
CA GLN A 227 -15.65 -4.49 -4.77
C GLN A 227 -15.38 -3.41 -5.83
N PRO A 228 -15.78 -2.16 -5.60
CA PRO A 228 -15.55 -1.05 -6.52
C PRO A 228 -14.10 -0.54 -6.43
N TRP A 229 -13.11 -1.41 -6.70
CA TRP A 229 -11.71 -1.02 -6.73
C TRP A 229 -11.44 0.05 -7.78
N ILE A 230 -10.56 0.98 -7.45
CA ILE A 230 -10.06 1.95 -8.42
C ILE A 230 -8.99 1.26 -9.26
N ASN A 231 -9.27 1.11 -10.55
CA ASN A 231 -8.26 0.67 -11.51
C ASN A 231 -7.56 1.89 -12.12
N THR A 232 -6.27 2.05 -11.79
CA THR A 232 -5.43 3.15 -12.28
C THR A 232 -4.85 2.89 -13.68
N MET A 233 -5.05 1.70 -14.22
CA MET A 233 -4.42 1.23 -15.44
C MET A 233 -5.43 0.86 -16.52
N ASP A 234 -4.93 0.83 -17.75
CA ASP A 234 -5.56 0.20 -18.91
C ASP A 234 -4.58 -0.85 -19.44
N GLY A 235 -4.94 -2.12 -19.30
CA GLY A 235 -3.99 -3.22 -19.43
C GLY A 235 -2.85 -3.10 -18.41
N ASP A 236 -1.62 -3.01 -18.89
CA ASP A 236 -0.41 -2.88 -18.08
C ASP A 236 0.24 -1.48 -18.13
N LYS A 237 -0.54 -0.45 -18.52
CA LYS A 237 -0.12 0.95 -18.60
C LYS A 237 -1.02 1.82 -17.73
N PHE A 238 -0.46 2.86 -17.13
CA PHE A 238 -1.28 3.84 -16.43
C PHE A 238 -2.23 4.55 -17.38
N LYS A 239 -3.49 4.77 -16.96
CA LYS A 239 -4.41 5.70 -17.62
C LYS A 239 -3.78 7.10 -17.65
N PRO A 240 -3.97 7.89 -18.72
CA PRO A 240 -3.28 9.19 -18.87
C PRO A 240 -3.39 10.12 -17.66
N SER A 241 -4.57 10.24 -17.05
CA SER A 241 -4.80 11.09 -15.88
C SER A 241 -4.04 10.60 -14.63
N TRP A 242 -3.94 9.29 -14.43
CA TRP A 242 -3.14 8.72 -13.34
C TRP A 242 -1.66 8.84 -13.60
N LYS A 243 -1.20 8.59 -14.84
CA LYS A 243 0.19 8.79 -15.24
C LYS A 243 0.64 10.22 -14.97
N GLN A 244 -0.18 11.21 -15.37
CA GLN A 244 0.10 12.62 -15.12
C GLN A 244 0.21 12.90 -13.63
N LEU A 245 -0.80 12.54 -12.83
CA LEU A 245 -0.83 12.81 -11.39
C LEU A 245 0.35 12.17 -10.65
N ILE A 246 0.70 10.91 -10.98
CA ILE A 246 1.85 10.21 -10.38
C ILE A 246 3.16 10.89 -10.76
N SER A 247 3.31 11.34 -12.02
CA SER A 247 4.51 12.05 -12.49
C SER A 247 4.68 13.43 -11.85
N GLU A 248 3.56 14.13 -11.59
CA GLU A 248 3.58 15.47 -10.95
C GLU A 248 3.82 15.37 -9.43
N HIS A 249 3.43 14.26 -8.80
CA HIS A 249 3.52 14.04 -7.36
C HIS A 249 4.10 12.67 -7.00
N PRO A 250 5.32 12.35 -7.48
CA PRO A 250 5.90 11.00 -7.31
C PRO A 250 6.11 10.59 -5.86
N ASP A 251 6.27 11.57 -4.96
CA ASP A 251 6.49 11.38 -3.53
C ASP A 251 5.21 11.02 -2.74
N ARG A 252 4.04 10.97 -3.39
CA ARG A 252 2.74 10.73 -2.74
C ARG A 252 2.22 9.31 -2.90
N PHE A 253 2.77 8.52 -3.81
CA PHE A 253 2.30 7.18 -4.12
C PHE A 253 3.28 6.13 -3.60
N ILE A 254 2.76 5.09 -2.98
CA ILE A 254 3.56 4.07 -2.29
C ILE A 254 3.09 2.70 -2.75
N PHE A 255 4.00 1.92 -3.31
CA PHE A 255 3.68 0.55 -3.69
C PHE A 255 3.27 -0.30 -2.49
N ALA A 256 2.14 -0.98 -2.61
CA ALA A 256 1.63 -1.94 -1.64
C ALA A 256 0.78 -3.00 -2.36
N MET A 257 0.76 -4.21 -1.83
CA MET A 257 0.02 -5.34 -2.39
C MET A 257 -1.28 -5.62 -1.63
N ASP A 258 -1.26 -5.50 -0.32
CA ASP A 258 -2.29 -5.96 0.61
C ASP A 258 -2.73 -7.40 0.33
N ASN A 259 -1.76 -8.32 0.27
CA ASN A 259 -2.06 -9.73 0.25
C ASN A 259 -2.70 -10.13 1.57
N VAL A 260 -3.90 -10.68 1.52
CA VAL A 260 -4.73 -11.00 2.68
C VAL A 260 -5.00 -12.50 2.76
N TRP A 261 -5.21 -13.14 1.61
CA TRP A 261 -5.60 -14.53 1.49
C TRP A 261 -4.49 -15.37 0.85
N ALA A 262 -4.46 -16.67 1.12
CA ALA A 262 -3.46 -17.59 0.60
C ALA A 262 -3.32 -17.52 -0.93
N PHE A 263 -4.43 -17.43 -1.68
CA PHE A 263 -4.40 -17.36 -3.14
C PHE A 263 -3.70 -16.09 -3.67
N GLN A 264 -3.71 -14.99 -2.91
CA GLN A 264 -3.03 -13.76 -3.30
C GLN A 264 -1.50 -13.88 -3.19
N TRP A 265 -0.99 -14.76 -2.34
CA TRP A 265 0.43 -15.12 -2.25
C TRP A 265 0.87 -16.18 -3.27
N GLN A 266 -0.05 -16.74 -4.05
CA GLN A 266 0.22 -17.71 -5.12
C GLN A 266 0.48 -17.02 -6.47
N ASP A 267 -0.13 -17.48 -7.53
CA ASP A 267 0.12 -16.95 -8.89
C ASP A 267 -0.38 -15.51 -9.09
N THR A 268 -1.40 -15.10 -8.34
CA THR A 268 -1.90 -13.73 -8.35
C THR A 268 -0.83 -12.73 -7.92
N TYR A 269 0.04 -13.08 -6.97
CA TYR A 269 1.14 -12.24 -6.53
C TYR A 269 2.06 -11.81 -7.68
N LEU A 270 2.53 -12.78 -8.46
CA LEU A 270 3.44 -12.50 -9.59
C LEU A 270 2.75 -11.74 -10.72
N ARG A 271 1.45 -11.95 -10.93
CA ARG A 271 0.67 -11.19 -11.92
C ARG A 271 0.59 -9.71 -11.53
N HIS A 272 0.31 -9.38 -10.27
CA HIS A 272 0.33 -8.01 -9.77
C HIS A 272 1.70 -7.36 -10.00
N ILE A 273 2.78 -8.02 -9.56
CA ILE A 273 4.14 -7.50 -9.71
C ILE A 273 4.47 -7.24 -11.19
N LYS A 274 4.10 -8.17 -12.08
CA LYS A 274 4.33 -8.00 -13.53
C LYS A 274 3.62 -6.76 -14.07
N VAL A 275 2.36 -6.57 -13.73
CA VAL A 275 1.55 -5.43 -14.19
C VAL A 275 2.12 -4.11 -13.64
N TRP A 276 2.43 -4.06 -12.34
CA TRP A 276 3.04 -2.87 -11.74
C TRP A 276 4.41 -2.55 -12.32
N ARG A 277 5.26 -3.54 -12.56
CA ARG A 277 6.57 -3.36 -13.21
C ARG A 277 6.43 -2.76 -14.59
N SER A 278 5.51 -3.28 -15.41
CA SER A 278 5.25 -2.75 -16.76
C SER A 278 4.71 -1.32 -16.72
N ALA A 279 3.77 -1.03 -15.82
CA ALA A 279 3.21 0.31 -15.69
C ALA A 279 4.26 1.33 -15.23
N LEU A 280 5.10 0.96 -14.24
CA LEU A 280 6.16 1.83 -13.74
C LEU A 280 7.28 2.05 -14.76
N ALA A 281 7.58 1.05 -15.60
CA ALA A 281 8.55 1.20 -16.68
C ALA A 281 8.17 2.26 -17.74
N ASP A 282 6.90 2.66 -17.77
CA ASP A 282 6.37 3.74 -18.66
C ASP A 282 6.51 5.14 -18.03
N LEU A 283 7.11 5.25 -16.83
CA LEU A 283 7.38 6.50 -16.11
C LEU A 283 8.88 6.84 -16.15
N PRO A 284 9.26 8.10 -15.90
CA PRO A 284 10.66 8.45 -15.64
C PRO A 284 11.26 7.58 -14.52
N PRO A 285 12.53 7.17 -14.62
CA PRO A 285 13.15 6.24 -13.66
C PRO A 285 13.10 6.70 -12.19
N ASP A 286 13.26 7.98 -11.94
CA ASP A 286 13.18 8.58 -10.61
C ASP A 286 11.75 8.49 -10.04
N VAL A 287 10.73 8.71 -10.86
CA VAL A 287 9.32 8.54 -10.52
C VAL A 287 9.01 7.07 -10.23
N ALA A 288 9.44 6.16 -11.10
CA ALA A 288 9.25 4.72 -10.92
C ALA A 288 9.89 4.22 -9.63
N ASN A 289 11.14 4.61 -9.35
CA ASN A 289 11.86 4.27 -8.11
C ASN A 289 11.17 4.84 -6.87
N ALA A 290 10.71 6.10 -6.92
CA ALA A 290 10.00 6.71 -5.80
C ALA A 290 8.75 5.88 -5.43
N VAL A 291 7.92 5.51 -6.39
CA VAL A 291 6.70 4.72 -6.17
C VAL A 291 6.99 3.29 -5.76
N ALA A 292 7.93 2.61 -6.45
CA ALA A 292 8.20 1.19 -6.23
C ALA A 292 8.78 0.90 -4.84
N HIS A 293 9.66 1.75 -4.33
CA HIS A 293 10.35 1.52 -3.05
C HIS A 293 10.71 2.78 -2.27
N GLY A 294 11.20 3.86 -2.94
CA GLY A 294 11.82 5.01 -2.28
C GLY A 294 10.90 5.70 -1.26
N ASN A 295 9.62 5.85 -1.56
CA ASN A 295 8.67 6.47 -0.64
C ASN A 295 8.41 5.60 0.60
N ALA A 296 8.29 4.28 0.42
CA ALA A 296 8.16 3.35 1.54
C ALA A 296 9.42 3.38 2.42
N GLU A 297 10.61 3.33 1.82
CA GLU A 297 11.88 3.39 2.53
C GLU A 297 12.00 4.68 3.36
N LYS A 298 11.67 5.82 2.76
CA LYS A 298 11.71 7.12 3.42
C LYS A 298 10.72 7.20 4.58
N LEU A 299 9.46 6.82 4.36
CA LEU A 299 8.39 7.01 5.34
C LEU A 299 8.49 6.06 6.52
N TRP A 300 8.86 4.80 6.31
CA TRP A 300 9.07 3.82 7.40
C TRP A 300 10.53 3.71 7.83
N LYS A 301 11.42 4.60 7.34
CA LYS A 301 12.85 4.64 7.69
C LYS A 301 13.53 3.28 7.47
N LEU A 302 13.21 2.64 6.33
CA LEU A 302 13.76 1.34 5.98
C LEU A 302 15.12 1.49 5.31
N ALA A 303 16.04 0.59 5.61
CA ALA A 303 17.29 0.51 4.87
C ALA A 303 16.98 0.12 3.41
N PRO A 304 17.56 0.82 2.41
CA PRO A 304 17.42 0.46 1.01
C PRO A 304 18.05 -0.90 0.72
N LYS A 305 17.79 -1.43 -0.46
CA LYS A 305 18.47 -2.61 -0.99
C LYS A 305 19.95 -2.29 -1.15
N PRO A 306 20.86 -3.15 -0.63
CA PRO A 306 22.33 -2.98 -0.79
C PRO A 306 22.78 -2.94 -2.23
#